data_24f8fa89edf5ef212784bff15a7ae52e
#
_entry.id   24f8fa89edf5ef212784bff15a7ae52e
#
_cell.length_a   1.000
_cell.length_b   1.000
_cell.length_c   1.000
_cell.angle_alpha   90.00
_cell.angle_beta   90.00
_cell.angle_gamma   90.00
#
_symmetry.space_group_name_H-M   'P 1'
#
loop_
_entity.id
_entity.type
_entity.pdbx_description
1 polymer ?
#
loop_
_entity_poly.entity_id
_entity_poly.type
_entity_poly.pdbx_seq_one_letter_code
_entity_poly.pdbx_strand_id
1 'polypeptide(L)'
;TPLYSSAASDVYKRQDLGRTYDSIVRVNSQSGKGGIAYLLQRDHGVTMPRRMQVEFSAIVQKMADSSETELTSAELWELFQRSYLAAARAGGRLVYLGHQLFEDDAGQGIVLEVALPNGQQRKLQGIGNGPIDAAVAALGLPIRIDSYEERSLGGGAGAQALALVEVAWPGVAGSRFGAGSHVNIVIASIQALLVAVARFDDGVAQLADD
;
A
#
# COMPACT_ATOMS: atom_id res chain seq x y z
N THR A 1 53.06 -32.02 33.84
CA THR A 1 52.42 -30.70 33.87
C THR A 1 51.64 -30.51 32.54
N PRO A 2 50.31 -30.50 32.50
CA PRO A 2 49.58 -30.22 31.30
C PRO A 2 49.31 -28.74 31.13
N LEU A 3 49.61 -28.22 29.95
CA LEU A 3 49.31 -26.87 29.49
C LEU A 3 47.79 -26.79 29.21
N TYR A 4 47.06 -26.08 30.05
CA TYR A 4 45.67 -25.72 29.75
C TYR A 4 45.65 -24.53 28.78
N SER A 5 45.06 -24.76 27.63
CA SER A 5 44.86 -23.82 26.55
C SER A 5 43.90 -22.69 26.98
N SER A 6 44.34 -21.45 26.86
CA SER A 6 43.60 -20.20 27.16
C SER A 6 42.48 -19.88 26.12
N ALA A 7 42.14 -20.84 25.24
CA ALA A 7 41.12 -20.64 24.21
C ALA A 7 39.67 -20.77 24.69
N ALA A 8 39.45 -21.31 25.92
CA ALA A 8 38.07 -21.49 26.43
C ALA A 8 37.50 -20.25 27.15
N SER A 9 38.33 -19.25 27.46
CA SER A 9 37.90 -18.04 28.19
C SER A 9 37.38 -16.91 27.28
N ASP A 10 37.69 -16.97 25.97
CA ASP A 10 37.28 -15.92 25.05
C ASP A 10 35.88 -16.15 24.44
N VAL A 11 35.37 -17.38 24.55
CA VAL A 11 34.01 -17.70 24.03
C VAL A 11 32.91 -17.19 24.99
N TYR A 12 33.17 -17.12 26.29
CA TYR A 12 32.20 -16.68 27.29
C TYR A 12 32.09 -15.17 27.47
N LYS A 13 33.05 -14.37 26.97
CA LYS A 13 32.99 -12.89 27.08
C LYS A 13 32.25 -12.19 25.95
N ARG A 14 31.79 -12.90 24.94
CA ARG A 14 31.00 -12.33 23.81
C ARG A 14 29.48 -12.37 24.00
N GLN A 15 28.99 -12.97 25.08
CA GLN A 15 27.55 -13.12 25.31
C GLN A 15 26.89 -12.05 26.18
N ASP A 16 27.66 -11.08 26.73
CA ASP A 16 27.14 -10.11 27.70
C ASP A 16 27.11 -8.65 27.23
N LEU A 17 27.19 -8.40 25.96
CA LEU A 17 26.83 -7.10 25.40
C LEU A 17 25.51 -7.26 24.68
N GLY A 18 24.40 -7.02 25.37
CA GLY A 18 23.02 -6.97 24.86
C GLY A 18 22.80 -5.91 23.76
N ARG A 19 23.64 -5.96 22.74
CA ARG A 19 23.42 -5.33 21.46
C ARG A 19 22.82 -6.39 20.57
N THR A 20 21.51 -6.34 20.43
CA THR A 20 20.84 -6.91 19.27
C THR A 20 21.55 -6.33 18.05
N TYR A 21 22.38 -7.15 17.41
CA TYR A 21 22.87 -6.86 16.06
C TYR A 21 21.66 -7.07 15.14
N ASP A 22 20.74 -6.13 15.12
CA ASP A 22 19.86 -5.96 13.99
C ASP A 22 20.78 -5.56 12.84
N SER A 23 21.12 -6.52 12.00
CA SER A 23 21.84 -6.23 10.77
C SER A 23 20.96 -5.26 10.00
N ILE A 24 21.34 -4.00 9.92
CA ILE A 24 20.66 -2.99 9.14
C ILE A 24 20.80 -3.44 7.68
N VAL A 25 19.82 -4.21 7.21
CA VAL A 25 19.76 -4.62 5.81
C VAL A 25 19.38 -3.38 5.02
N ARG A 26 20.26 -2.96 4.14
CA ARG A 26 20.05 -1.82 3.24
C ARG A 26 19.80 -2.32 1.83
N VAL A 27 19.02 -1.57 1.09
CA VAL A 27 18.69 -1.86 -0.30
C VAL A 27 19.30 -0.78 -1.18
N ASN A 28 20.03 -1.19 -2.21
CA ASN A 28 20.57 -0.33 -3.25
C ASN A 28 19.86 -0.56 -4.58
N SER A 29 20.22 0.19 -5.60
CA SER A 29 19.66 0.07 -6.96
C SER A 29 19.80 -1.33 -7.58
N GLN A 30 20.77 -2.13 -7.11
CA GLN A 30 20.99 -3.52 -7.56
C GLN A 30 20.23 -4.55 -6.73
N SER A 31 19.60 -4.13 -5.64
CA SER A 31 18.80 -5.02 -4.79
C SER A 31 17.55 -5.45 -5.54
N GLY A 32 17.44 -6.76 -5.78
CA GLY A 32 16.31 -7.30 -6.52
C GLY A 32 14.97 -7.10 -5.80
N LYS A 33 13.87 -7.11 -6.57
CA LYS A 33 12.49 -6.98 -6.07
C LYS A 33 12.15 -7.89 -4.88
N GLY A 34 12.78 -9.07 -4.78
CA GLY A 34 12.60 -9.99 -3.66
C GLY A 34 13.15 -9.47 -2.35
N GLY A 35 14.30 -8.79 -2.37
CA GLY A 35 14.89 -8.18 -1.17
C GLY A 35 14.05 -7.03 -0.62
N ILE A 36 13.53 -6.16 -1.50
CA ILE A 36 12.63 -5.06 -1.15
C ILE A 36 11.34 -5.61 -0.53
N ALA A 37 10.71 -6.59 -1.17
CA ALA A 37 9.48 -7.21 -0.69
C ALA A 37 9.67 -7.91 0.67
N TYR A 38 10.80 -8.59 0.85
CA TYR A 38 11.15 -9.25 2.10
C TYR A 38 11.29 -8.26 3.27
N LEU A 39 11.97 -7.12 3.06
CA LEU A 39 12.12 -6.10 4.10
C LEU A 39 10.79 -5.50 4.52
N LEU A 40 9.92 -5.16 3.56
CA LEU A 40 8.59 -4.64 3.88
C LEU A 40 7.72 -5.67 4.60
N GLN A 41 7.83 -6.94 4.23
CA GLN A 41 7.10 -8.01 4.91
C GLN A 41 7.63 -8.24 6.33
N ARG A 42 8.95 -8.34 6.51
CA ARG A 42 9.58 -8.62 7.79
C ARG A 42 9.35 -7.50 8.81
N ASP A 43 9.55 -6.25 8.39
CA ASP A 43 9.62 -5.11 9.30
C ASP A 43 8.29 -4.37 9.43
N HIS A 44 7.43 -4.44 8.41
CA HIS A 44 6.16 -3.70 8.36
C HIS A 44 4.93 -4.59 8.11
N GLY A 45 5.13 -5.90 7.98
CA GLY A 45 4.03 -6.86 7.78
C GLY A 45 3.33 -6.77 6.41
N VAL A 46 3.90 -6.02 5.47
CA VAL A 46 3.29 -5.81 4.14
C VAL A 46 3.75 -6.87 3.16
N THR A 47 2.83 -7.75 2.79
CA THR A 47 3.05 -8.74 1.72
C THR A 47 2.44 -8.20 0.42
N MET A 48 3.27 -7.84 -0.53
CA MET A 48 2.82 -7.29 -1.82
C MET A 48 2.55 -8.39 -2.84
N PRO A 49 1.49 -8.28 -3.68
CA PRO A 49 1.32 -9.08 -4.89
C PRO A 49 2.53 -8.98 -5.81
N ARG A 50 2.82 -10.04 -6.59
CA ARG A 50 4.03 -10.07 -7.44
C ARG A 50 4.13 -8.90 -8.43
N ARG A 51 3.02 -8.46 -9.01
CA ARG A 51 2.99 -7.31 -9.93
C ARG A 51 3.30 -6.02 -9.19
N MET A 52 2.77 -5.83 -7.98
CA MET A 52 3.08 -4.69 -7.13
C MET A 52 4.55 -4.67 -6.71
N GLN A 53 5.17 -5.83 -6.44
CA GLN A 53 6.60 -5.92 -6.16
C GLN A 53 7.45 -5.41 -7.33
N VAL A 54 7.05 -5.72 -8.58
CA VAL A 54 7.73 -5.23 -9.78
C VAL A 54 7.58 -3.71 -9.90
N GLU A 55 6.36 -3.19 -9.74
CA GLU A 55 6.10 -1.75 -9.80
C GLU A 55 6.86 -1.00 -8.70
N PHE A 56 6.78 -1.48 -7.46
CA PHE A 56 7.45 -0.83 -6.34
C PHE A 56 8.98 -0.89 -6.46
N SER A 57 9.54 -1.99 -6.97
CA SER A 57 10.97 -2.11 -7.25
C SER A 57 11.46 -1.04 -8.22
N ALA A 58 10.68 -0.73 -9.27
CA ALA A 58 11.02 0.35 -10.20
C ALA A 58 10.98 1.74 -9.53
N ILE A 59 10.03 1.98 -8.61
CA ILE A 59 9.97 3.22 -7.83
C ILE A 59 11.19 3.35 -6.91
N VAL A 60 11.57 2.25 -6.23
CA VAL A 60 12.76 2.20 -5.35
C VAL A 60 14.04 2.45 -6.14
N GLN A 61 14.20 1.81 -7.31
CA GLN A 61 15.37 2.01 -8.17
C GLN A 61 15.50 3.48 -8.59
N LYS A 62 14.41 4.08 -9.08
CA LYS A 62 14.41 5.49 -9.48
C LYS A 62 14.81 6.42 -8.33
N MET A 63 14.39 6.12 -7.09
CA MET A 63 14.76 6.88 -5.90
C MET A 63 16.24 6.69 -5.55
N ALA A 64 16.72 5.44 -5.53
CA ALA A 64 18.10 5.12 -5.21
C ALA A 64 19.09 5.71 -6.23
N ASP A 65 18.76 5.67 -7.53
CA ASP A 65 19.57 6.25 -8.58
C ASP A 65 19.66 7.78 -8.47
N SER A 66 18.59 8.43 -7.98
CA SER A 66 18.58 9.90 -7.82
C SER A 66 19.32 10.38 -6.57
N SER A 67 19.45 9.53 -5.54
CA SER A 67 20.05 9.90 -4.25
C SER A 67 21.48 9.35 -4.06
N GLU A 68 21.93 8.43 -4.93
CA GLU A 68 23.20 7.69 -4.82
C GLU A 68 23.37 7.00 -3.46
N THR A 69 22.25 6.74 -2.74
CA THR A 69 22.27 6.19 -1.37
C THR A 69 21.51 4.87 -1.29
N GLU A 70 21.95 4.05 -0.34
CA GLU A 70 21.22 2.85 0.04
C GLU A 70 20.02 3.21 0.92
N LEU A 71 18.85 2.60 0.64
CA LEU A 71 17.63 2.83 1.39
C LEU A 71 17.53 1.85 2.58
N THR A 72 17.19 2.40 3.73
CA THR A 72 16.84 1.63 4.93
C THR A 72 15.41 1.08 4.84
N SER A 73 15.06 0.12 5.70
CA SER A 73 13.69 -0.40 5.80
C SER A 73 12.66 0.70 6.12
N ALA A 74 13.02 1.66 6.97
CA ALA A 74 12.16 2.80 7.29
C ALA A 74 11.91 3.70 6.08
N GLU A 75 12.95 4.02 5.30
CA GLU A 75 12.83 4.81 4.06
C GLU A 75 12.02 4.07 2.98
N LEU A 76 12.17 2.74 2.88
CA LEU A 76 11.32 1.91 2.02
C LEU A 76 9.85 1.98 2.44
N TRP A 77 9.58 1.94 3.75
CA TRP A 77 8.24 2.07 4.27
C TRP A 77 7.63 3.45 3.98
N GLU A 78 8.37 4.53 4.21
CA GLU A 78 7.92 5.88 3.84
C GLU A 78 7.65 6.00 2.34
N LEU A 79 8.51 5.41 1.51
CA LEU A 79 8.32 5.41 0.07
C LEU A 79 7.08 4.61 -0.34
N PHE A 80 6.83 3.46 0.30
CA PHE A 80 5.61 2.68 0.11
C PHE A 80 4.36 3.48 0.50
N GLN A 81 4.37 4.10 1.68
CA GLN A 81 3.26 4.93 2.15
C GLN A 81 2.96 6.08 1.17
N ARG A 82 3.98 6.81 0.75
CA ARG A 82 3.82 7.91 -0.22
C ARG A 82 3.33 7.42 -1.58
N SER A 83 3.71 6.21 -1.98
CA SER A 83 3.36 5.68 -3.30
C SER A 83 1.96 5.10 -3.35
N TYR A 84 1.48 4.49 -2.27
CA TYR A 84 0.27 3.64 -2.31
C TYR A 84 -0.78 3.94 -1.24
N LEU A 85 -0.44 4.50 -0.07
CA LEU A 85 -1.42 4.74 0.98
C LEU A 85 -2.10 6.10 0.88
N ALA A 86 -3.40 6.16 1.10
CA ALA A 86 -4.22 7.37 0.97
C ALA A 86 -3.79 8.49 1.92
N ALA A 87 -3.42 8.15 3.17
CA ALA A 87 -3.09 9.13 4.21
C ALA A 87 -1.85 9.98 3.88
N ALA A 88 -0.88 9.44 3.14
CA ALA A 88 0.33 10.16 2.73
C ALA A 88 0.12 11.06 1.49
N ARG A 89 -1.07 11.06 0.91
CA ARG A 89 -1.38 11.74 -0.36
C ARG A 89 -2.30 12.94 -0.21
N ALA A 90 -2.44 13.49 0.98
CA ALA A 90 -3.15 14.74 1.20
C ALA A 90 -2.49 15.87 0.40
N GLY A 91 -3.10 16.25 -0.71
CA GLY A 91 -2.64 17.32 -1.58
C GLY A 91 -2.97 17.06 -3.06
N GLY A 92 -4.13 17.51 -3.52
CA GLY A 92 -4.50 17.51 -4.93
C GLY A 92 -4.94 16.16 -5.52
N ARG A 93 -5.52 15.24 -4.72
CA ARG A 93 -5.99 13.94 -5.19
C ARG A 93 -7.38 13.60 -4.65
N LEU A 94 -7.98 12.55 -5.22
CA LEU A 94 -9.26 12.01 -4.79
C LEU A 94 -9.16 11.49 -3.35
N VAL A 95 -9.93 12.07 -2.43
CA VAL A 95 -9.89 11.75 -0.99
C VAL A 95 -11.21 11.15 -0.54
N TYR A 96 -11.15 10.03 0.16
CA TYR A 96 -12.30 9.44 0.84
C TYR A 96 -12.75 10.33 2.00
N LEU A 97 -14.03 10.69 2.05
CA LEU A 97 -14.65 11.44 3.15
C LEU A 97 -15.59 10.58 3.98
N GLY A 98 -16.33 9.67 3.34
CA GLY A 98 -17.30 8.83 4.01
C GLY A 98 -18.06 7.94 3.03
N HIS A 99 -18.86 7.01 3.56
CA HIS A 99 -19.81 6.24 2.76
C HIS A 99 -21.00 5.80 3.60
N GLN A 100 -22.10 5.50 2.91
CA GLN A 100 -23.28 4.85 3.45
C GLN A 100 -23.59 3.65 2.57
N LEU A 101 -23.74 2.48 3.20
CA LEU A 101 -24.21 1.28 2.51
C LEU A 101 -25.71 1.20 2.63
N PHE A 102 -26.36 0.77 1.55
CA PHE A 102 -27.79 0.46 1.53
C PHE A 102 -28.01 -0.82 0.73
N GLU A 103 -29.17 -1.41 0.87
CA GLU A 103 -29.58 -2.59 0.13
C GLU A 103 -30.98 -2.33 -0.44
N ASP A 104 -31.18 -2.67 -1.69
CA ASP A 104 -32.47 -2.62 -2.35
C ASP A 104 -32.70 -3.86 -3.25
N ASP A 105 -33.80 -3.89 -4.00
CA ASP A 105 -34.14 -5.01 -4.88
C ASP A 105 -33.10 -5.22 -6.01
N ALA A 106 -32.28 -4.23 -6.33
CA ALA A 106 -31.25 -4.29 -7.36
C ALA A 106 -29.89 -4.78 -6.83
N GLY A 107 -29.69 -4.84 -5.50
CA GLY A 107 -28.47 -5.33 -4.89
C GLY A 107 -27.93 -4.43 -3.76
N GLN A 108 -26.65 -4.59 -3.46
CA GLN A 108 -25.97 -3.75 -2.48
C GLN A 108 -25.53 -2.42 -3.11
N GLY A 109 -25.94 -1.33 -2.49
CA GLY A 109 -25.59 0.00 -2.94
C GLY A 109 -24.66 0.74 -1.98
N ILE A 110 -24.00 1.76 -2.53
CA ILE A 110 -23.16 2.68 -1.76
C ILE A 110 -23.47 4.12 -2.18
N VAL A 111 -23.53 5.01 -1.18
CA VAL A 111 -23.35 6.45 -1.38
C VAL A 111 -21.94 6.78 -0.89
N LEU A 112 -21.06 7.09 -1.81
CA LEU A 112 -19.65 7.38 -1.56
C LEU A 112 -19.43 8.90 -1.55
N GLU A 113 -18.85 9.42 -0.47
CA GLU A 113 -18.48 10.82 -0.36
C GLU A 113 -16.98 10.98 -0.58
N VAL A 114 -16.61 11.82 -1.54
CA VAL A 114 -15.22 12.08 -1.93
C VAL A 114 -14.94 13.58 -2.05
N ALA A 115 -13.68 13.96 -1.79
CA ALA A 115 -13.18 15.29 -2.18
C ALA A 115 -12.30 15.14 -3.42
N LEU A 116 -12.55 16.00 -4.40
CA LEU A 116 -11.77 16.13 -5.62
C LEU A 116 -10.51 16.99 -5.40
N PRO A 117 -9.51 16.95 -6.29
CA PRO A 117 -8.29 17.75 -6.17
C PRO A 117 -8.53 19.26 -6.08
N ASN A 118 -9.59 19.75 -6.68
CA ASN A 118 -10.01 21.16 -6.62
C ASN A 118 -10.69 21.54 -5.29
N GLY A 119 -10.82 20.60 -4.33
CA GLY A 119 -11.50 20.78 -3.05
C GLY A 119 -13.02 20.60 -3.09
N GLN A 120 -13.60 20.37 -4.26
CA GLN A 120 -15.03 20.11 -4.39
C GLN A 120 -15.37 18.75 -3.78
N GLN A 121 -16.44 18.68 -3.00
CA GLN A 121 -16.98 17.45 -2.47
C GLN A 121 -18.09 16.90 -3.37
N ARG A 122 -18.08 15.59 -3.58
CA ARG A 122 -19.09 14.90 -4.38
C ARG A 122 -19.67 13.74 -3.59
N LYS A 123 -20.97 13.49 -3.81
CA LYS A 123 -21.67 12.27 -3.40
C LYS A 123 -21.97 11.47 -4.66
N LEU A 124 -21.39 10.29 -4.72
CA LEU A 124 -21.48 9.37 -5.84
C LEU A 124 -22.27 8.15 -5.39
N GLN A 125 -23.20 7.67 -6.21
CA GLN A 125 -24.02 6.51 -5.88
C GLN A 125 -23.81 5.40 -6.91
N GLY A 126 -23.71 4.17 -6.43
CA GLY A 126 -23.56 2.98 -7.26
C GLY A 126 -24.17 1.76 -6.60
N ILE A 127 -24.52 0.77 -7.41
CA ILE A 127 -25.05 -0.53 -7.00
C ILE A 127 -24.16 -1.62 -7.60
N GLY A 128 -23.88 -2.65 -6.82
CA GLY A 128 -23.01 -3.77 -7.23
C GLY A 128 -23.25 -5.02 -6.41
N ASN A 129 -22.44 -6.04 -6.65
CA ASN A 129 -22.54 -7.33 -5.94
C ASN A 129 -21.94 -7.27 -4.52
N GLY A 130 -21.37 -6.14 -4.13
CA GLY A 130 -20.79 -5.90 -2.83
C GLY A 130 -20.23 -4.47 -2.73
N PRO A 131 -19.72 -4.06 -1.55
CA PRO A 131 -19.34 -2.67 -1.31
C PRO A 131 -18.29 -2.11 -2.29
N ILE A 132 -17.34 -2.93 -2.72
CA ILE A 132 -16.27 -2.48 -3.62
C ILE A 132 -16.76 -2.41 -5.07
N ASP A 133 -17.58 -3.37 -5.51
CA ASP A 133 -18.21 -3.34 -6.82
C ASP A 133 -19.17 -2.14 -6.94
N ALA A 134 -19.96 -1.88 -5.89
CA ALA A 134 -20.81 -0.70 -5.79
C ALA A 134 -19.99 0.62 -5.81
N ALA A 135 -18.78 0.64 -5.16
CA ALA A 135 -17.92 1.81 -5.20
C ALA A 135 -17.31 2.05 -6.60
N VAL A 136 -16.97 1.00 -7.34
CA VAL A 136 -16.54 1.10 -8.74
C VAL A 136 -17.66 1.66 -9.59
N ALA A 137 -18.89 1.14 -9.43
CA ALA A 137 -20.07 1.66 -10.13
C ALA A 137 -20.36 3.12 -9.77
N ALA A 138 -20.23 3.50 -8.49
CA ALA A 138 -20.43 4.87 -8.03
C ALA A 138 -19.45 5.86 -8.67
N LEU A 139 -18.19 5.45 -8.93
CA LEU A 139 -17.21 6.29 -9.60
C LEU A 139 -17.60 6.59 -11.06
N GLY A 140 -18.43 5.74 -11.71
CA GLY A 140 -18.85 5.94 -13.11
C GLY A 140 -17.70 5.89 -14.13
N LEU A 141 -16.51 5.46 -13.71
CA LEU A 141 -15.32 5.41 -14.54
C LEU A 141 -15.20 4.06 -15.27
N PRO A 142 -14.65 4.02 -16.47
CA PRO A 142 -14.47 2.78 -17.23
C PRO A 142 -13.29 1.97 -16.71
N ILE A 143 -13.26 1.71 -15.42
CA ILE A 143 -12.17 0.97 -14.75
C ILE A 143 -12.56 -0.49 -14.50
N ARG A 144 -11.53 -1.33 -14.35
CA ARG A 144 -11.65 -2.72 -13.95
C ARG A 144 -10.70 -3.05 -12.82
N ILE A 145 -11.16 -3.77 -11.81
CA ILE A 145 -10.30 -4.34 -10.78
C ILE A 145 -9.67 -5.62 -11.34
N ASP A 146 -8.35 -5.65 -11.46
CA ASP A 146 -7.58 -6.81 -11.90
C ASP A 146 -7.12 -7.70 -10.75
N SER A 147 -6.91 -7.12 -9.57
CA SER A 147 -6.55 -7.84 -8.35
C SER A 147 -7.05 -7.09 -7.11
N TYR A 148 -7.52 -7.86 -6.14
CA TYR A 148 -7.95 -7.37 -4.84
C TYR A 148 -7.49 -8.34 -3.75
N GLU A 149 -6.71 -7.84 -2.80
CA GLU A 149 -6.20 -8.61 -1.67
C GLU A 149 -6.42 -7.86 -0.37
N GLU A 150 -6.83 -8.60 0.66
CA GLU A 150 -7.00 -8.12 2.03
C GLU A 150 -6.04 -8.84 2.95
N ARG A 151 -5.45 -8.09 3.88
CA ARG A 151 -4.51 -8.62 4.88
C ARG A 151 -4.67 -7.89 6.20
N SER A 152 -4.24 -8.53 7.28
CA SER A 152 -4.13 -7.90 8.58
C SER A 152 -2.72 -7.33 8.75
N LEU A 153 -2.62 -6.07 9.20
CA LEU A 153 -1.39 -5.46 9.68
C LEU A 153 -1.36 -5.49 11.21
N GLY A 154 -0.40 -6.22 11.75
CA GLY A 154 -0.26 -6.41 13.18
C GLY A 154 -1.14 -7.54 13.72
N GLY A 155 -1.21 -7.68 15.04
CA GLY A 155 -1.94 -8.73 15.75
C GLY A 155 -2.86 -8.17 16.83
N GLY A 156 -3.83 -8.99 17.27
CA GLY A 156 -4.77 -8.66 18.33
C GLY A 156 -5.95 -7.80 17.89
N ALA A 157 -6.74 -7.32 18.86
CA ALA A 157 -7.99 -6.58 18.61
C ALA A 157 -7.79 -5.19 17.96
N GLY A 158 -6.56 -4.66 17.95
CA GLY A 158 -6.21 -3.39 17.32
C GLY A 158 -5.57 -3.54 15.93
N ALA A 159 -5.56 -4.76 15.36
CA ALA A 159 -5.00 -4.98 14.03
C ALA A 159 -5.75 -4.14 12.98
N GLN A 160 -4.99 -3.48 12.13
CA GLN A 160 -5.56 -2.77 10.99
C GLN A 160 -5.69 -3.73 9.80
N ALA A 161 -6.74 -3.55 9.01
CA ALA A 161 -6.83 -4.18 7.72
C ALA A 161 -6.02 -3.38 6.69
N LEU A 162 -5.27 -4.08 5.85
CA LEU A 162 -4.62 -3.55 4.67
C LEU A 162 -5.33 -4.12 3.45
N ALA A 163 -5.86 -3.25 2.60
CA ALA A 163 -6.37 -3.60 1.28
C ALA A 163 -5.37 -3.19 0.21
N LEU A 164 -5.16 -4.06 -0.77
CA LEU A 164 -4.35 -3.81 -1.97
C LEU A 164 -5.24 -4.01 -3.19
N VAL A 165 -5.39 -3.00 -4.02
CA VAL A 165 -6.25 -3.02 -5.20
C VAL A 165 -5.42 -2.71 -6.44
N GLU A 166 -5.52 -3.54 -7.47
CA GLU A 166 -4.97 -3.31 -8.80
C GLU A 166 -6.09 -2.91 -9.74
N VAL A 167 -5.98 -1.75 -10.35
CA VAL A 167 -6.96 -1.19 -11.28
C VAL A 167 -6.35 -1.09 -12.68
N ALA A 168 -7.08 -1.54 -13.68
CA ALA A 168 -6.81 -1.29 -15.08
C ALA A 168 -7.80 -0.28 -15.67
N TRP A 169 -7.31 0.55 -16.59
CA TRP A 169 -8.12 1.50 -17.34
C TRP A 169 -8.07 1.15 -18.82
N PRO A 170 -9.22 0.87 -19.47
CA PRO A 170 -9.24 0.55 -20.89
C PRO A 170 -8.59 1.64 -21.74
N GLY A 171 -7.69 1.23 -22.63
CA GLY A 171 -6.96 2.16 -23.49
C GLY A 171 -5.69 2.76 -22.87
N VAL A 172 -5.47 2.58 -21.56
CA VAL A 172 -4.23 2.99 -20.88
C VAL A 172 -3.35 1.77 -20.64
N ALA A 173 -2.07 1.88 -21.01
CA ALA A 173 -1.12 0.78 -20.84
C ALA A 173 -0.81 0.53 -19.35
N GLY A 174 -0.87 -0.73 -18.95
CA GLY A 174 -0.58 -1.19 -17.59
C GLY A 174 -1.72 -0.93 -16.62
N SER A 175 -1.55 -1.45 -15.41
CA SER A 175 -2.45 -1.25 -14.27
C SER A 175 -1.80 -0.36 -13.22
N ARG A 176 -2.57 0.07 -12.22
CA ARG A 176 -2.08 0.86 -11.08
C ARG A 176 -2.52 0.22 -9.78
N PHE A 177 -1.62 0.14 -8.83
CA PHE A 177 -1.92 -0.32 -7.48
C PHE A 177 -2.28 0.86 -6.57
N GLY A 178 -3.23 0.61 -5.68
CA GLY A 178 -3.49 1.44 -4.51
C GLY A 178 -3.51 0.57 -3.26
N ALA A 179 -3.21 1.18 -2.13
CA ALA A 179 -3.34 0.56 -0.82
C ALA A 179 -4.17 1.45 0.10
N GLY A 180 -4.90 0.81 1.01
CA GLY A 180 -5.64 1.48 2.08
C GLY A 180 -5.46 0.73 3.38
N SER A 181 -5.38 1.44 4.48
CA SER A 181 -5.23 0.84 5.81
C SER A 181 -6.21 1.48 6.79
N HIS A 182 -7.05 0.64 7.40
CA HIS A 182 -8.06 1.07 8.37
C HIS A 182 -8.51 -0.11 9.23
N VAL A 183 -9.06 0.15 10.43
CA VAL A 183 -9.67 -0.90 11.26
C VAL A 183 -10.91 -1.54 10.60
N ASN A 184 -11.62 -0.80 9.75
CA ASN A 184 -12.72 -1.29 8.93
C ASN A 184 -12.20 -1.61 7.52
N ILE A 185 -12.35 -2.87 7.10
CA ILE A 185 -11.84 -3.36 5.82
C ILE A 185 -12.52 -2.68 4.62
N VAL A 186 -13.82 -2.37 4.70
CA VAL A 186 -14.52 -1.68 3.61
C VAL A 186 -13.92 -0.29 3.37
N ILE A 187 -13.61 0.45 4.44
CA ILE A 187 -12.94 1.75 4.35
C ILE A 187 -11.53 1.59 3.75
N ALA A 188 -10.75 0.62 4.23
CA ALA A 188 -9.42 0.34 3.68
C ALA A 188 -9.48 0.06 2.17
N SER A 189 -10.46 -0.74 1.75
CA SER A 189 -10.64 -1.14 0.35
C SER A 189 -11.08 0.01 -0.55
N ILE A 190 -12.01 0.84 -0.08
CA ILE A 190 -12.42 2.05 -0.81
C ILE A 190 -11.23 3.02 -0.94
N GLN A 191 -10.47 3.23 0.13
CA GLN A 191 -9.26 4.07 0.09
C GLN A 191 -8.23 3.52 -0.92
N ALA A 192 -8.00 2.20 -0.94
CA ALA A 192 -7.11 1.56 -1.90
C ALA A 192 -7.57 1.79 -3.34
N LEU A 193 -8.87 1.62 -3.61
CA LEU A 193 -9.48 1.89 -4.92
C LEU A 193 -9.27 3.35 -5.35
N LEU A 194 -9.59 4.31 -4.49
CA LEU A 194 -9.44 5.73 -4.80
C LEU A 194 -7.98 6.12 -5.07
N VAL A 195 -7.03 5.54 -4.32
CA VAL A 195 -5.60 5.75 -4.58
C VAL A 195 -5.17 5.17 -5.92
N ALA A 196 -5.63 3.97 -6.28
CA ALA A 196 -5.31 3.35 -7.57
C ALA A 196 -5.85 4.21 -8.72
N VAL A 197 -7.11 4.66 -8.62
CA VAL A 197 -7.75 5.55 -9.61
C VAL A 197 -7.00 6.88 -9.75
N ALA A 198 -6.64 7.50 -8.62
CA ALA A 198 -5.91 8.78 -8.61
C ALA A 198 -4.49 8.70 -9.18
N ARG A 199 -4.00 7.52 -9.52
CA ARG A 199 -2.71 7.31 -10.20
C ARG A 199 -2.82 7.25 -11.73
N PHE A 200 -4.03 7.35 -12.26
CA PHE A 200 -4.28 7.61 -13.67
C PHE A 200 -4.49 9.12 -13.85
N ASP A 201 -3.72 9.73 -14.74
CA ASP A 201 -3.75 11.20 -14.95
C ASP A 201 -5.13 11.68 -15.40
N ASP A 202 -5.83 10.89 -16.24
CA ASP A 202 -7.17 11.19 -16.75
C ASP A 202 -8.30 10.82 -15.76
N GLY A 203 -8.03 9.95 -14.77
CA GLY A 203 -9.07 9.38 -13.91
C GLY A 203 -9.74 10.40 -13.00
N VAL A 204 -9.00 11.41 -12.58
CA VAL A 204 -9.49 12.44 -11.68
C VAL A 204 -10.14 13.59 -12.45
N ALA A 205 -9.69 13.86 -13.67
CA ALA A 205 -10.27 14.89 -14.53
C ALA A 205 -11.71 14.58 -14.89
N GLN A 206 -12.02 13.32 -15.27
CA GLN A 206 -13.39 12.90 -15.61
C GLN A 206 -14.39 13.04 -14.46
N LEU A 207 -13.95 12.81 -13.20
CA LEU A 207 -14.82 13.02 -12.03
C LEU A 207 -15.07 14.49 -11.71
N ALA A 208 -14.28 15.41 -12.26
CA ALA A 208 -14.43 16.84 -12.04
C ALA A 208 -15.36 17.50 -13.06
N ASP A 209 -15.53 16.88 -14.23
CA ASP A 209 -16.32 17.44 -15.34
C ASP A 209 -17.80 17.03 -15.29
N ASP A 210 -18.17 15.97 -14.55
CA ASP A 210 -19.55 15.53 -14.27
C ASP A 210 -20.15 16.18 -13.01
#